data_3651f840f6aba1037f3e19891a55c6e9
#
_entry.id   3651f840f6aba1037f3e19891a55c6e9
#
_cell.length_a   1.000
_cell.length_b   1.000
_cell.length_c   1.000
_cell.angle_alpha   90.00
_cell.angle_beta   90.00
_cell.angle_gamma   90.00
#
_symmetry.space_group_name_H-M   'P 1'
#
loop_
_entity.id
_entity.type
_entity.pdbx_description
1 polymer ?
#
loop_
_entity_poly.entity_id
_entity_poly.type
_entity_poly.pdbx_seq_one_letter_code
_entity_poly.pdbx_strand_id
1 'polypeptide(L)'
;EIMPSLVGSEMCIRDSTQIRLGYGGKPFTIYKFRSMQQSTAPDDAKWTSENDTRITRVGHILRLTHLDELPQLLNIFMGEMSFVGPRPERPTVYDDLDGKVENFRSRMQVMPGLTGYAQVNGGYDLNPAEKLKYDLIYINHCSVLFDLWCLLKTIPVVFTMKGAR
;
A
#
# COMPACT_ATOMS: atom_id res chain seq x y z
N GLU A 1 -25.29 -27.43 -8.60
CA GLU A 1 -25.20 -26.44 -9.72
C GLU A 1 -25.39 -24.97 -9.29
N ILE A 2 -25.02 -24.59 -8.07
CA ILE A 2 -25.09 -23.19 -7.61
C ILE A 2 -23.71 -22.53 -7.62
N MET A 3 -22.66 -23.26 -7.90
CA MET A 3 -21.29 -22.75 -7.84
C MET A 3 -20.73 -22.04 -9.09
N PRO A 4 -21.21 -22.24 -10.34
CA PRO A 4 -20.62 -21.54 -11.48
C PRO A 4 -21.00 -20.07 -11.60
N SER A 5 -22.16 -19.63 -11.08
CA SER A 5 -22.61 -18.25 -11.27
C SER A 5 -22.01 -17.23 -10.29
N LEU A 6 -21.51 -17.67 -9.15
CA LEU A 6 -20.79 -16.83 -8.17
C LEU A 6 -19.31 -16.63 -8.55
N VAL A 7 -18.78 -17.52 -9.39
CA VAL A 7 -17.38 -17.45 -9.87
C VAL A 7 -17.22 -16.45 -11.03
N GLY A 8 -18.31 -16.02 -11.65
CA GLY A 8 -18.28 -15.25 -12.90
C GLY A 8 -18.27 -13.74 -12.76
N SER A 9 -18.72 -13.14 -11.67
CA SER A 9 -18.93 -11.70 -11.67
C SER A 9 -18.29 -10.89 -10.54
N GLU A 10 -18.09 -11.45 -9.33
CA GLU A 10 -17.55 -10.60 -8.24
C GLU A 10 -16.56 -11.30 -7.29
N MET A 11 -16.40 -12.60 -7.35
CA MET A 11 -15.61 -13.36 -6.39
C MET A 11 -14.37 -14.04 -7.01
N CYS A 12 -13.74 -13.43 -8.00
CA CYS A 12 -12.34 -13.72 -8.25
C CYS A 12 -11.52 -13.00 -7.15
N ILE A 13 -11.46 -13.62 -5.97
CA ILE A 13 -10.37 -13.40 -5.00
C ILE A 13 -9.10 -13.97 -5.67
N ARG A 14 -8.77 -13.43 -6.84
CA ARG A 14 -7.46 -13.63 -7.44
C ARG A 14 -6.62 -12.46 -7.01
N ASP A 15 -5.52 -12.79 -6.41
CA ASP A 15 -4.48 -11.89 -6.00
C ASP A 15 -4.23 -10.85 -7.10
N SER A 16 -4.38 -9.57 -6.79
CA SER A 16 -3.81 -8.55 -7.64
C SER A 16 -2.36 -8.41 -7.23
N THR A 17 -1.47 -8.84 -8.10
CA THR A 17 -0.04 -8.69 -7.89
C THR A 17 0.46 -7.42 -8.58
N GLN A 18 1.33 -6.67 -7.90
CA GLN A 18 1.99 -5.49 -8.46
C GLN A 18 3.46 -5.49 -8.07
N ILE A 19 4.31 -5.08 -9.00
CA ILE A 19 5.73 -4.89 -8.70
C ILE A 19 5.91 -3.60 -7.92
N ARG A 20 6.64 -3.68 -6.82
CA ARG A 20 7.03 -2.56 -5.95
C ARG A 20 8.54 -2.58 -5.73
N LEU A 21 9.09 -1.43 -5.34
CA LEU A 21 10.49 -1.35 -4.92
C LEU A 21 10.57 -1.47 -3.40
N GLY A 22 11.39 -2.39 -2.92
CA GLY A 22 11.64 -2.66 -1.52
C GLY A 22 13.01 -2.15 -1.06
N TYR A 23 13.57 -2.82 -0.06
CA TYR A 23 14.87 -2.51 0.51
C TYR A 23 15.97 -2.48 -0.55
N GLY A 24 16.78 -1.41 -0.56
CA GLY A 24 17.85 -1.23 -1.53
C GLY A 24 17.38 -1.08 -2.98
N GLY A 25 16.10 -0.77 -3.22
CA GLY A 25 15.54 -0.63 -4.56
C GLY A 25 15.27 -1.97 -5.27
N LYS A 26 15.32 -3.09 -4.55
CA LYS A 26 15.05 -4.41 -5.13
C LYS A 26 13.57 -4.53 -5.46
N PRO A 27 13.19 -4.94 -6.67
CA PRO A 27 11.79 -5.18 -7.01
C PRO A 27 11.29 -6.44 -6.30
N PHE A 28 10.05 -6.38 -5.79
CA PHE A 28 9.33 -7.52 -5.24
C PHE A 28 7.86 -7.45 -5.66
N THR A 29 7.15 -8.57 -5.54
CA THR A 29 5.74 -8.68 -5.90
C THR A 29 4.89 -8.52 -4.66
N ILE A 30 4.14 -7.42 -4.55
CA ILE A 30 3.19 -7.21 -3.46
C ILE A 30 1.88 -7.96 -3.74
N TYR A 31 1.35 -8.64 -2.74
CA TYR A 31 0.09 -9.39 -2.81
C TYR A 31 -1.05 -8.59 -2.19
N LYS A 32 -2.19 -8.54 -2.90
CA LYS A 32 -3.44 -7.90 -2.43
C LYS A 32 -4.65 -8.68 -2.90
N PHE A 33 -5.76 -8.58 -2.18
CA PHE A 33 -7.03 -9.01 -2.74
C PHE A 33 -7.49 -8.04 -3.83
N ARG A 34 -8.10 -8.59 -4.88
CA ARG A 34 -8.63 -7.78 -5.97
C ARG A 34 -9.87 -7.02 -5.48
N SER A 35 -9.78 -5.71 -5.47
CA SER A 35 -10.87 -4.80 -5.10
C SER A 35 -11.45 -4.03 -6.29
N MET A 36 -10.84 -4.18 -7.49
CA MET A 36 -11.23 -3.48 -8.71
C MET A 36 -11.45 -4.45 -9.87
N GLN A 37 -12.31 -4.07 -10.80
CA GLN A 37 -12.47 -4.79 -12.07
C GLN A 37 -11.19 -4.70 -12.90
N GLN A 38 -10.90 -5.75 -13.65
CA GLN A 38 -9.73 -5.78 -14.51
C GLN A 38 -9.97 -4.83 -15.70
N SER A 39 -9.18 -3.78 -15.77
CA SER A 39 -9.18 -2.88 -16.92
C SER A 39 -8.28 -3.47 -18.00
N THR A 40 -8.75 -3.50 -19.23
CA THR A 40 -7.95 -3.85 -20.42
C THR A 40 -7.19 -2.64 -20.98
N ALA A 41 -7.37 -1.47 -20.37
CA ALA A 41 -6.71 -0.24 -20.79
C ALA A 41 -5.33 -0.10 -20.15
N PRO A 42 -4.33 0.49 -20.82
CA PRO A 42 -3.00 0.77 -20.27
C PRO A 42 -3.00 1.80 -19.14
N ASP A 43 -4.17 2.18 -18.65
CA ASP A 43 -4.43 3.25 -17.68
C ASP A 43 -4.28 2.81 -16.20
N ASP A 44 -3.74 1.61 -15.94
CA ASP A 44 -3.46 1.12 -14.57
C ASP A 44 -2.41 1.98 -13.83
N ALA A 45 -1.82 2.96 -14.51
CA ALA A 45 -0.86 3.90 -13.92
C ALA A 45 -1.53 5.05 -13.14
N LYS A 46 -2.82 5.33 -13.36
CA LYS A 46 -3.50 6.45 -12.70
C LYS A 46 -3.80 6.15 -11.23
N TRP A 47 -3.60 7.17 -10.40
CA TRP A 47 -4.00 7.15 -9.00
C TRP A 47 -5.51 6.94 -8.90
N THR A 48 -5.94 6.04 -8.01
CA THR A 48 -7.36 5.78 -7.77
C THR A 48 -8.01 7.02 -7.17
N SER A 49 -9.07 7.53 -7.80
CA SER A 49 -9.90 8.62 -7.25
C SER A 49 -10.91 8.06 -6.24
N GLU A 50 -11.49 8.95 -5.41
CA GLU A 50 -12.49 8.56 -4.40
C GLU A 50 -13.73 7.85 -4.99
N ASN A 51 -14.12 8.22 -6.21
CA ASN A 51 -15.29 7.65 -6.91
C ASN A 51 -14.87 6.85 -8.16
N ASP A 52 -13.85 6.01 -8.04
CA ASP A 52 -13.38 5.19 -9.14
C ASP A 52 -14.43 4.08 -9.46
N THR A 53 -15.05 4.18 -10.63
CA THR A 53 -16.11 3.24 -11.08
C THR A 53 -15.63 1.81 -11.26
N ARG A 54 -14.32 1.56 -11.24
CA ARG A 54 -13.73 0.22 -11.32
C ARG A 54 -13.82 -0.54 -10.00
N ILE A 55 -14.10 0.14 -8.88
CA ILE A 55 -14.17 -0.50 -7.57
C ILE A 55 -15.46 -1.35 -7.50
N THR A 56 -15.30 -2.64 -7.18
CA THR A 56 -16.45 -3.53 -6.97
C THR A 56 -17.11 -3.25 -5.63
N ARG A 57 -18.37 -3.66 -5.43
CA ARG A 57 -19.07 -3.52 -4.14
C ARG A 57 -18.33 -4.21 -3.01
N VAL A 58 -17.86 -5.43 -3.23
CA VAL A 58 -17.05 -6.19 -2.27
C VAL A 58 -15.68 -5.52 -2.09
N GLY A 59 -15.08 -5.05 -3.19
CA GLY A 59 -13.83 -4.32 -3.17
C GLY A 59 -13.89 -3.04 -2.33
N HIS A 60 -15.01 -2.34 -2.35
CA HIS A 60 -15.23 -1.16 -1.51
C HIS A 60 -15.17 -1.52 -0.01
N ILE A 61 -15.84 -2.60 0.41
CA ILE A 61 -15.79 -3.07 1.80
C ILE A 61 -14.36 -3.48 2.18
N LEU A 62 -13.68 -4.25 1.33
CA LEU A 62 -12.31 -4.69 1.57
C LEU A 62 -11.36 -3.51 1.75
N ARG A 63 -11.49 -2.46 0.93
CA ARG A 63 -10.68 -1.23 1.01
C ARG A 63 -10.99 -0.42 2.27
N LEU A 64 -12.27 -0.23 2.58
CA LEU A 64 -12.69 0.47 3.80
C LEU A 64 -12.13 -0.17 5.07
N THR A 65 -12.08 -1.50 5.09
CA THR A 65 -11.58 -2.28 6.23
C THR A 65 -10.08 -2.59 6.16
N HIS A 66 -9.40 -2.16 5.08
CA HIS A 66 -8.00 -2.52 4.75
C HIS A 66 -7.73 -4.03 4.67
N LEU A 67 -8.77 -4.85 4.58
CA LEU A 67 -8.66 -6.31 4.46
C LEU A 67 -8.05 -6.73 3.11
N ASP A 68 -8.12 -5.87 2.09
CA ASP A 68 -7.47 -6.09 0.80
C ASP A 68 -5.95 -6.20 0.92
N GLU A 69 -5.36 -5.67 1.98
CA GLU A 69 -3.93 -5.70 2.23
C GLU A 69 -3.44 -6.89 3.07
N LEU A 70 -4.36 -7.74 3.60
CA LEU A 70 -3.99 -8.93 4.39
C LEU A 70 -3.00 -9.87 3.68
N PRO A 71 -3.08 -10.12 2.36
CA PRO A 71 -2.09 -10.98 1.70
C PRO A 71 -0.66 -10.47 1.78
N GLN A 72 -0.41 -9.17 2.09
CA GLN A 72 0.93 -8.65 2.32
C GLN A 72 1.62 -9.27 3.55
N LEU A 73 0.88 -9.92 4.43
CA LEU A 73 1.48 -10.73 5.51
C LEU A 73 2.39 -11.83 4.96
N LEU A 74 2.10 -12.36 3.76
CA LEU A 74 2.99 -13.29 3.06
C LEU A 74 4.32 -12.62 2.68
N ASN A 75 4.28 -11.36 2.21
CA ASN A 75 5.50 -10.61 1.90
C ASN A 75 6.34 -10.36 3.16
N ILE A 76 5.68 -10.12 4.31
CA ILE A 76 6.38 -9.98 5.61
C ILE A 76 7.01 -11.31 6.00
N PHE A 77 6.28 -12.41 5.89
CA PHE A 77 6.80 -13.74 6.20
C PHE A 77 7.98 -14.15 5.31
N MET A 78 7.93 -13.77 4.03
CA MET A 78 9.04 -14.00 3.08
C MET A 78 10.22 -13.04 3.28
N GLY A 79 10.14 -12.06 4.18
CA GLY A 79 11.20 -11.11 4.44
C GLY A 79 11.35 -10.01 3.37
N GLU A 80 10.32 -9.78 2.55
CA GLU A 80 10.29 -8.72 1.54
C GLU A 80 9.72 -7.41 2.10
N MET A 81 8.95 -7.49 3.20
CA MET A 81 8.34 -6.37 3.91
C MET A 81 8.50 -6.53 5.42
N SER A 82 8.31 -5.42 6.13
CA SER A 82 8.14 -5.36 7.59
C SER A 82 6.70 -4.97 7.94
N PHE A 83 6.31 -5.13 9.20
CA PHE A 83 5.06 -4.55 9.70
C PHE A 83 5.07 -3.02 9.62
N VAL A 84 6.19 -2.41 10.00
CA VAL A 84 6.34 -0.94 10.02
C VAL A 84 7.48 -0.52 9.11
N GLY A 85 7.25 0.54 8.34
CA GLY A 85 8.22 1.09 7.41
C GLY A 85 7.57 2.02 6.37
N PRO A 86 8.37 2.65 5.50
CA PRO A 86 7.87 3.41 4.37
C PRO A 86 7.01 2.54 3.45
N ARG A 87 5.85 3.05 3.02
CA ARG A 87 4.99 2.30 2.08
C ARG A 87 5.69 2.10 0.74
N PRO A 88 5.76 0.87 0.21
CA PRO A 88 6.44 0.60 -1.05
C PRO A 88 5.67 1.19 -2.23
N GLU A 89 6.36 1.90 -3.11
CA GLU A 89 5.77 2.50 -4.31
C GLU A 89 6.14 1.72 -5.58
N ARG A 90 5.41 1.98 -6.67
CA ARG A 90 5.71 1.41 -7.99
C ARG A 90 7.04 1.99 -8.52
N PRO A 91 7.78 1.24 -9.36
CA PRO A 91 8.98 1.78 -10.03
C PRO A 91 8.69 3.09 -10.76
N THR A 92 7.57 3.17 -11.50
CA THR A 92 7.14 4.37 -12.24
C THR A 92 6.97 5.60 -11.35
N VAL A 93 6.53 5.44 -10.10
CA VAL A 93 6.39 6.57 -9.16
C VAL A 93 7.77 7.14 -8.78
N TYR A 94 8.76 6.27 -8.58
CA TYR A 94 10.13 6.72 -8.31
C TYR A 94 10.73 7.45 -9.52
N ASP A 95 10.47 6.94 -10.74
CA ASP A 95 10.97 7.54 -11.97
C ASP A 95 10.28 8.91 -12.23
N ASP A 96 8.98 9.01 -11.99
CA ASP A 96 8.21 10.26 -12.14
C ASP A 96 8.62 11.34 -11.12
N LEU A 97 9.07 10.92 -9.93
CA LEU A 97 9.49 11.83 -8.85
C LEU A 97 10.98 12.12 -8.87
N ASP A 98 11.74 11.39 -9.68
CA ASP A 98 13.18 11.63 -9.83
C ASP A 98 13.43 13.03 -10.39
N GLY A 99 14.23 13.83 -9.70
CA GLY A 99 14.46 15.24 -10.00
C GLY A 99 13.36 16.22 -9.56
N LYS A 100 12.15 15.73 -9.14
CA LYS A 100 11.08 16.58 -8.60
C LYS A 100 11.09 16.65 -7.07
N VAL A 101 11.44 15.54 -6.43
CA VAL A 101 11.57 15.44 -4.98
C VAL A 101 12.96 14.91 -4.67
N GLU A 102 13.80 15.80 -4.18
CA GLU A 102 15.19 15.47 -3.86
C GLU A 102 15.26 14.31 -2.84
N ASN A 103 16.12 13.34 -3.11
CA ASN A 103 16.36 12.18 -2.26
C ASN A 103 15.12 11.29 -2.00
N PHE A 104 14.10 11.27 -2.89
CA PHE A 104 12.91 10.43 -2.69
C PHE A 104 13.26 8.94 -2.58
N ARG A 105 14.34 8.49 -3.21
CA ARG A 105 14.84 7.10 -3.16
C ARG A 105 15.44 6.71 -1.80
N SER A 106 15.76 7.66 -0.91
CA SER A 106 16.29 7.34 0.43
C SER A 106 15.32 6.56 1.31
N ARG A 107 14.02 6.56 0.98
CA ARG A 107 13.00 5.73 1.62
C ARG A 107 13.32 4.22 1.56
N MET A 108 14.10 3.80 0.57
CA MET A 108 14.47 2.40 0.36
C MET A 108 15.67 1.95 1.22
N GLN A 109 16.15 2.78 2.15
CA GLN A 109 17.23 2.42 3.09
C GLN A 109 16.78 1.49 4.21
N VAL A 110 15.47 1.32 4.39
CA VAL A 110 14.86 0.39 5.33
C VAL A 110 13.85 -0.51 4.62
N MET A 111 13.43 -1.57 5.30
CA MET A 111 12.39 -2.46 4.76
C MET A 111 11.07 -1.69 4.58
N PRO A 112 10.35 -1.89 3.47
CA PRO A 112 9.03 -1.31 3.28
C PRO A 112 8.04 -1.90 4.29
N GLY A 113 7.09 -1.08 4.76
CA GLY A 113 6.12 -1.47 5.76
C GLY A 113 4.71 -1.67 5.23
N LEU A 114 3.94 -2.53 5.92
CA LEU A 114 2.50 -2.64 5.77
C LEU A 114 1.83 -1.36 6.29
N THR A 115 2.26 -0.90 7.46
CA THR A 115 1.97 0.45 8.00
C THR A 115 3.25 1.23 8.19
N GLY A 116 3.16 2.53 8.52
CA GLY A 116 4.33 3.36 8.72
C GLY A 116 4.01 4.73 9.28
N TYR A 117 5.06 5.44 9.69
CA TYR A 117 4.95 6.74 10.34
C TYR A 117 4.21 7.79 9.47
N ALA A 118 4.46 7.80 8.16
CA ALA A 118 3.74 8.66 7.22
C ALA A 118 2.24 8.31 7.15
N GLN A 119 1.90 7.02 7.14
CA GLN A 119 0.52 6.54 7.03
C GLN A 119 -0.32 6.90 8.25
N VAL A 120 0.25 6.79 9.47
CA VAL A 120 -0.49 7.07 10.71
C VAL A 120 -0.63 8.57 11.04
N ASN A 121 0.22 9.43 10.46
CA ASN A 121 0.18 10.88 10.72
C ASN A 121 -0.49 11.69 9.61
N GLY A 122 -0.41 11.29 8.37
CA GLY A 122 -0.86 12.11 7.24
C GLY A 122 -1.86 11.44 6.28
N GLY A 123 -2.07 10.14 6.41
CA GLY A 123 -3.00 9.42 5.55
C GLY A 123 -2.60 9.44 4.07
N TYR A 124 -3.61 9.38 3.20
CA TYR A 124 -3.42 9.33 1.74
C TYR A 124 -3.17 10.69 1.08
N ASP A 125 -3.50 11.79 1.75
CA ASP A 125 -3.50 13.13 1.15
C ASP A 125 -2.15 13.85 1.20
N LEU A 126 -1.14 13.21 1.81
CA LEU A 126 0.22 13.73 1.84
C LEU A 126 0.81 13.80 0.43
N ASN A 127 1.35 14.97 0.08
CA ASN A 127 2.16 15.08 -1.11
C ASN A 127 3.48 14.28 -0.95
N PRO A 128 4.15 13.90 -2.06
CA PRO A 128 5.35 13.07 -2.00
C PRO A 128 6.49 13.63 -1.13
N ALA A 129 6.64 14.97 -1.08
CA ALA A 129 7.67 15.61 -0.28
C ALA A 129 7.36 15.55 1.23
N GLU A 130 6.10 15.72 1.61
CA GLU A 130 5.65 15.55 2.99
C GLU A 130 5.78 14.10 3.44
N LYS A 131 5.36 13.16 2.59
CA LYS A 131 5.51 11.73 2.82
C LYS A 131 6.99 11.37 3.10
N LEU A 132 7.90 11.89 2.26
CA LEU A 132 9.33 11.70 2.46
C LEU A 132 9.81 12.22 3.82
N LYS A 133 9.34 13.40 4.28
CA LYS A 133 9.72 13.92 5.60
C LYS A 133 9.40 12.95 6.73
N TYR A 134 8.18 12.40 6.74
CA TYR A 134 7.78 11.40 7.75
C TYR A 134 8.58 10.11 7.62
N ASP A 135 8.83 9.64 6.40
CA ASP A 135 9.60 8.43 6.16
C ASP A 135 11.06 8.61 6.63
N LEU A 136 11.67 9.78 6.41
CA LEU A 136 13.02 10.09 6.91
C LEU A 136 13.08 10.17 8.44
N ILE A 137 12.04 10.72 9.09
CA ILE A 137 11.96 10.70 10.56
C ILE A 137 11.95 9.25 11.05
N TYR A 138 11.15 8.38 10.43
CA TYR A 138 11.13 6.98 10.78
C TYR A 138 12.50 6.31 10.57
N ILE A 139 13.13 6.51 9.43
CA ILE A 139 14.44 5.92 9.08
C ILE A 139 15.50 6.31 10.12
N ASN A 140 15.51 7.57 10.55
CA ASN A 140 16.51 8.07 11.51
C ASN A 140 16.27 7.62 12.95
N HIS A 141 15.06 7.21 13.29
CA HIS A 141 14.67 6.85 14.66
C HIS A 141 14.09 5.44 14.79
N CYS A 142 14.23 4.61 13.74
CA CYS A 142 13.65 3.26 13.73
C CYS A 142 14.12 2.47 14.97
N SER A 143 13.16 1.95 15.71
CA SER A 143 13.36 1.16 16.92
C SER A 143 12.10 0.33 17.19
N VAL A 144 12.25 -0.74 17.96
CA VAL A 144 11.12 -1.59 18.34
C VAL A 144 10.02 -0.80 19.04
N LEU A 145 10.38 0.16 19.89
CA LEU A 145 9.41 1.01 20.59
C LEU A 145 8.67 1.94 19.62
N PHE A 146 9.37 2.47 18.61
CA PHE A 146 8.77 3.32 17.60
C PHE A 146 7.83 2.51 16.69
N ASP A 147 8.21 1.27 16.35
CA ASP A 147 7.36 0.36 15.59
C ASP A 147 6.08 0.02 16.38
N LEU A 148 6.19 -0.32 17.66
CA LEU A 148 5.03 -0.56 18.52
C LEU A 148 4.11 0.67 18.59
N TRP A 149 4.69 1.85 18.71
CA TRP A 149 3.92 3.09 18.68
C TRP A 149 3.18 3.28 17.34
N CYS A 150 3.83 3.04 16.19
CA CYS A 150 3.20 3.09 14.88
C CYS A 150 2.06 2.08 14.76
N LEU A 151 2.25 0.84 15.24
CA LEU A 151 1.22 -0.19 15.24
C LEU A 151 0.01 0.23 16.09
N LEU A 152 0.22 0.77 17.30
CA LEU A 152 -0.86 1.28 18.14
C LEU A 152 -1.62 2.43 17.47
N LYS A 153 -0.91 3.33 16.77
CA LYS A 153 -1.53 4.42 16.00
C LYS A 153 -2.25 3.95 14.75
N THR A 154 -1.91 2.80 14.22
CA THR A 154 -2.61 2.20 13.06
C THR A 154 -4.02 1.73 13.43
N ILE A 155 -4.22 1.26 14.67
CA ILE A 155 -5.53 0.74 15.13
C ILE A 155 -6.66 1.76 14.87
N PRO A 156 -6.61 3.00 15.38
CA PRO A 156 -7.68 3.97 15.12
C PRO A 156 -7.80 4.35 13.64
N VAL A 157 -6.72 4.33 12.85
CA VAL A 157 -6.78 4.62 11.40
C VAL A 157 -7.62 3.58 10.69
N VAL A 158 -7.43 2.29 11.01
CA VAL A 158 -8.22 1.18 10.44
C VAL A 158 -9.69 1.29 10.87
N PHE A 159 -9.98 1.55 12.13
CA PHE A 159 -11.36 1.62 12.63
C PHE A 159 -12.10 2.90 12.20
N THR A 160 -11.42 4.01 12.03
CA THR A 160 -12.06 5.27 11.59
C THR A 160 -12.21 5.36 10.07
N MET A 161 -11.71 4.36 9.33
CA MET A 161 -11.73 4.33 7.86
C MET A 161 -11.09 5.58 7.22
N LYS A 162 -10.31 6.35 7.98
CA LYS A 162 -9.62 7.54 7.49
C LYS A 162 -8.52 7.11 6.51
N GLY A 163 -8.62 7.59 5.28
CA GLY A 163 -7.65 7.29 4.23
C GLY A 163 -7.96 6.02 3.43
N ALA A 164 -9.10 5.36 3.63
CA ALA A 164 -9.56 4.33 2.71
C ALA A 164 -10.09 4.99 1.41
N ARG A 165 -9.56 4.58 0.26
CA ARG A 165 -10.00 5.03 -1.09
C ARG A 165 -10.27 3.83 -1.98
#